data_cfa16696ec5ac9536565362943e14059
#
_entry.id   cfa16696ec5ac9536565362943e14059
#
_cell.length_a   1.000
_cell.length_b   1.000
_cell.length_c   1.000
_cell.angle_alpha   90.00
_cell.angle_beta   90.00
_cell.angle_gamma   90.00
#
_symmetry.space_group_name_H-M   'P 1'
#
loop_
_entity.id
_entity.type
_entity.pdbx_description
1 polymer ?
#
loop_
_entity_poly.entity_id
_entity_poly.type
_entity_poly.pdbx_seq_one_letter_code
_entity_poly.pdbx_strand_id
1 'polypeptide(L)'
;MSNDETPTATTESAATGEKTAERKSRWSAIDRKTLGLRGAAAIVLGASVATSVYLFVANKDSKDLLAAQQQAREAACRYGPVLADYDSKSLDTYFGAVLDGATGDWKKQFESTSAELRDALTQGEVVSKSTDTQCALRTGDETAAEAIVVIGTTISSLGTEHKAKPGQLSMVLSLRNDDGRWLVEKVNSPLPAVPAQ
;
A
#
# COMPACT_ATOMS: atom_id res chain seq x y z
N MET A 1 -25.25 54.51 63.94
CA MET A 1 -24.68 55.87 64.09
C MET A 1 -24.61 56.36 62.65
N SER A 2 -25.66 57.00 62.20
CA SER A 2 -25.85 58.48 62.29
C SER A 2 -24.87 59.11 61.32
N ASN A 3 -25.21 59.81 60.43
CA ASN A 3 -26.19 60.79 60.00
C ASN A 3 -25.66 61.32 58.65
N ASP A 4 -26.46 61.51 57.59
CA ASP A 4 -27.22 62.74 57.35
C ASP A 4 -26.30 63.87 56.88
N GLU A 5 -26.50 64.55 55.85
CA GLU A 5 -27.64 65.33 55.39
C GLU A 5 -27.34 65.92 53.94
N THR A 6 -28.36 65.94 53.16
CA THR A 6 -28.54 66.92 52.08
C THR A 6 -28.86 68.28 52.70
N PRO A 7 -28.64 69.47 52.07
CA PRO A 7 -29.65 69.93 51.13
C PRO A 7 -29.17 70.87 49.99
N THR A 8 -29.91 70.88 48.97
CA THR A 8 -30.86 71.87 48.43
C THR A 8 -30.35 73.09 47.69
N ALA A 9 -30.80 73.17 46.47
CA ALA A 9 -31.43 74.31 45.75
C ALA A 9 -30.53 75.45 45.28
N THR A 10 -30.70 75.99 44.12
CA THR A 10 -31.80 76.56 43.42
C THR A 10 -31.26 77.34 42.22
N THR A 11 -31.93 77.18 41.08
CA THR A 11 -32.36 78.23 40.12
C THR A 11 -31.27 79.14 39.49
N GLU A 12 -31.17 79.44 38.24
CA GLU A 12 -32.13 79.86 37.26
C GLU A 12 -31.44 80.15 35.93
N SER A 13 -32.11 79.75 34.88
CA SER A 13 -32.46 80.47 33.68
C SER A 13 -31.44 81.13 32.77
N ALA A 14 -31.54 80.80 31.57
CA ALA A 14 -31.81 81.53 30.35
C ALA A 14 -31.00 81.13 29.17
N ALA A 15 -31.68 80.51 28.34
CA ALA A 15 -31.91 80.78 26.89
C ALA A 15 -30.76 81.00 25.88
N THR A 16 -30.95 80.34 24.84
CA THR A 16 -30.72 80.72 23.43
C THR A 16 -29.60 80.06 22.69
N GLY A 17 -30.00 79.38 21.62
CA GLY A 17 -29.15 79.16 20.46
C GLY A 17 -28.97 77.73 20.04
N GLU A 18 -30.02 77.17 19.52
CA GLU A 18 -30.11 76.42 18.29
C GLU A 18 -28.79 76.26 17.52
N LYS A 19 -28.29 75.03 17.40
CA LYS A 19 -27.91 74.41 16.16
C LYS A 19 -27.71 72.91 16.37
N THR A 20 -28.74 72.19 16.06
CA THR A 20 -28.74 70.78 15.82
C THR A 20 -27.73 70.45 14.72
N ALA A 21 -26.55 70.02 15.07
CA ALA A 21 -25.68 69.34 14.13
C ALA A 21 -26.04 67.84 14.19
N GLU A 22 -26.93 67.47 13.31
CA GLU A 22 -27.17 66.07 12.92
C GLU A 22 -25.82 65.41 12.59
N ARG A 23 -25.27 64.70 13.51
CA ARG A 23 -24.20 63.75 13.23
C ARG A 23 -24.82 62.54 12.51
N LYS A 24 -25.07 62.72 11.21
CA LYS A 24 -25.38 61.64 10.29
C LYS A 24 -24.29 60.59 10.47
N SER A 25 -24.61 59.55 11.20
CA SER A 25 -23.88 58.29 11.17
C SER A 25 -23.76 57.85 9.70
N ARG A 26 -22.61 58.12 9.11
CA ARG A 26 -22.22 57.56 7.82
C ARG A 26 -21.87 56.09 8.05
N TRP A 27 -22.80 55.28 8.46
CA TRP A 27 -22.78 53.88 8.13
C TRP A 27 -23.19 53.79 6.65
N SER A 28 -22.22 54.06 5.80
CA SER A 28 -22.33 53.78 4.38
C SER A 28 -22.87 52.37 4.21
N ALA A 29 -23.98 52.30 3.51
CA ALA A 29 -24.52 51.05 3.05
C ALA A 29 -23.40 50.26 2.39
N ILE A 30 -22.92 49.26 3.07
CA ILE A 30 -22.05 48.24 2.49
C ILE A 30 -22.92 47.62 1.41
N ASP A 31 -22.55 47.90 0.18
CA ASP A 31 -23.31 47.53 -1.01
C ASP A 31 -23.49 45.99 -0.97
N ARG A 32 -24.71 45.52 -0.77
CA ARG A 32 -25.07 44.10 -0.67
C ARG A 32 -24.56 43.30 -1.87
N LYS A 33 -24.38 43.98 -3.01
CA LYS A 33 -23.82 43.38 -4.23
C LYS A 33 -22.33 43.07 -4.10
N THR A 34 -21.53 43.91 -3.41
CA THR A 34 -20.11 43.69 -3.21
C THR A 34 -19.84 42.63 -2.10
N LEU A 35 -20.74 42.53 -1.12
CA LEU A 35 -20.67 41.48 -0.11
C LEU A 35 -21.00 40.10 -0.69
N GLY A 36 -22.00 40.02 -1.58
CA GLY A 36 -22.36 38.80 -2.30
C GLY A 36 -21.24 38.34 -3.24
N LEU A 37 -20.60 39.26 -3.97
CA LEU A 37 -19.52 38.92 -4.89
C LEU A 37 -18.25 38.45 -4.16
N ARG A 38 -17.93 39.05 -3.00
CA ARG A 38 -16.79 38.59 -2.16
C ARG A 38 -17.06 37.25 -1.50
N GLY A 39 -18.29 36.99 -1.08
CA GLY A 39 -18.69 35.69 -0.54
C GLY A 39 -18.62 34.57 -1.58
N ALA A 40 -19.12 34.84 -2.78
CA ALA A 40 -19.06 33.90 -3.90
C ALA A 40 -17.61 33.57 -4.31
N ALA A 41 -16.75 34.60 -4.40
CA ALA A 41 -15.33 34.40 -4.71
C ALA A 41 -14.61 33.55 -3.64
N ALA A 42 -14.90 33.75 -2.35
CA ALA A 42 -14.32 32.95 -1.25
C ALA A 42 -14.76 31.48 -1.31
N ILE A 43 -16.02 31.22 -1.66
CA ILE A 43 -16.55 29.85 -1.81
C ILE A 43 -15.88 29.14 -3.00
N VAL A 44 -15.74 29.81 -4.13
CA VAL A 44 -15.09 29.24 -5.34
C VAL A 44 -13.62 28.94 -5.07
N LEU A 45 -12.90 29.83 -4.40
CA LEU A 45 -11.49 29.59 -4.03
C LEU A 45 -11.37 28.45 -3.02
N GLY A 46 -12.23 28.37 -2.03
CA GLY A 46 -12.25 27.27 -1.05
C GLY A 46 -12.56 25.92 -1.70
N ALA A 47 -13.52 25.87 -2.61
CA ALA A 47 -13.86 24.65 -3.33
C ALA A 47 -12.71 24.18 -4.25
N SER A 48 -12.04 25.10 -4.94
CA SER A 48 -10.91 24.75 -5.82
C SER A 48 -9.70 24.20 -5.05
N VAL A 49 -9.38 24.76 -3.88
CA VAL A 49 -8.32 24.26 -3.02
C VAL A 49 -8.67 22.86 -2.47
N ALA A 50 -9.90 22.69 -1.97
CA ALA A 50 -10.34 21.37 -1.46
C ALA A 50 -10.32 20.30 -2.56
N THR A 51 -10.77 20.63 -3.76
CA THR A 51 -10.71 19.70 -4.90
C THR A 51 -9.28 19.37 -5.30
N SER A 52 -8.38 20.34 -5.30
CA SER A 52 -6.96 20.11 -5.63
C SER A 52 -6.28 19.22 -4.61
N VAL A 53 -6.54 19.42 -3.32
CA VAL A 53 -6.01 18.56 -2.25
C VAL A 53 -6.57 17.15 -2.36
N TYR A 54 -7.87 17.01 -2.58
CA TYR A 54 -8.50 15.70 -2.78
C TYR A 54 -7.90 14.92 -3.95
N LEU A 55 -7.77 15.58 -5.12
CA LEU A 55 -7.17 14.96 -6.30
C LEU A 55 -5.70 14.61 -6.09
N PHE A 56 -4.96 15.43 -5.35
CA PHE A 56 -3.56 15.15 -5.04
C PHE A 56 -3.41 13.91 -4.15
N VAL A 57 -4.21 13.80 -3.10
CA VAL A 57 -4.21 12.63 -2.19
C VAL A 57 -4.64 11.37 -2.95
N ALA A 58 -5.77 11.41 -3.67
CA ALA A 58 -6.26 10.27 -4.43
C ALA A 58 -5.27 9.80 -5.51
N ASN A 59 -4.54 10.73 -6.15
CA ASN A 59 -3.52 10.38 -7.13
C ASN A 59 -2.25 9.79 -6.49
N LYS A 60 -1.92 10.21 -5.27
CA LYS A 60 -0.82 9.62 -4.51
C LYS A 60 -1.14 8.18 -4.12
N ASP A 61 -2.29 7.93 -3.50
CA ASP A 61 -2.71 6.59 -3.09
C ASP A 61 -2.74 5.62 -4.28
N SER A 62 -3.21 6.07 -5.44
CA SER A 62 -3.20 5.26 -6.67
C SER A 62 -1.79 4.91 -7.15
N LYS A 63 -0.84 5.84 -7.04
CA LYS A 63 0.57 5.61 -7.42
C LYS A 63 1.26 4.66 -6.44
N ASP A 64 1.02 4.81 -5.16
CA ASP A 64 1.59 3.96 -4.11
C ASP A 64 1.08 2.53 -4.27
N LEU A 65 -0.22 2.34 -4.53
CA LEU A 65 -0.80 1.03 -4.85
C LEU A 65 -0.18 0.40 -6.10
N LEU A 66 -0.06 1.13 -7.20
CA LEU A 66 0.54 0.60 -8.43
C LEU A 66 2.01 0.23 -8.23
N ALA A 67 2.76 1.03 -7.49
CA ALA A 67 4.15 0.75 -7.16
C ALA A 67 4.28 -0.52 -6.29
N ALA A 68 3.41 -0.69 -5.30
CA ALA A 68 3.37 -1.88 -4.46
C ALA A 68 3.04 -3.14 -5.27
N GLN A 69 2.05 -3.06 -6.15
CA GLN A 69 1.68 -4.16 -7.05
C GLN A 69 2.82 -4.55 -8.00
N GLN A 70 3.52 -3.57 -8.54
CA GLN A 70 4.68 -3.84 -9.39
C GLN A 70 5.81 -4.50 -8.60
N GLN A 71 6.14 -4.01 -7.41
CA GLN A 71 7.16 -4.59 -6.54
C GLN A 71 6.81 -6.02 -6.13
N ALA A 72 5.56 -6.28 -5.76
CA ALA A 72 5.08 -7.63 -5.45
C ALA A 72 5.22 -8.59 -6.63
N ARG A 73 4.84 -8.15 -7.84
CA ARG A 73 5.01 -8.94 -9.07
C ARG A 73 6.50 -9.24 -9.33
N GLU A 74 7.36 -8.24 -9.20
CA GLU A 74 8.80 -8.42 -9.39
C GLU A 74 9.40 -9.38 -8.35
N ALA A 75 8.95 -9.30 -7.10
CA ALA A 75 9.37 -10.22 -6.05
C ALA A 75 8.96 -11.66 -6.37
N ALA A 76 7.72 -11.89 -6.80
CA ALA A 76 7.24 -13.20 -7.24
C ALA A 76 8.05 -13.73 -8.43
N CYS A 77 8.32 -12.88 -9.43
CA CYS A 77 9.11 -13.22 -10.60
C CYS A 77 10.56 -13.61 -10.27
N ARG A 78 11.16 -12.96 -9.28
CA ARG A 78 12.50 -13.30 -8.80
C ARG A 78 12.51 -14.57 -7.97
N TYR A 79 11.46 -14.79 -7.16
CA TYR A 79 11.40 -15.94 -6.27
C TYR A 79 11.07 -17.25 -7.00
N GLY A 80 10.30 -17.19 -8.09
CA GLY A 80 9.96 -18.36 -8.87
C GLY A 80 11.17 -19.22 -9.25
N PRO A 81 12.17 -18.67 -9.95
CA PRO A 81 13.40 -19.41 -10.27
C PRO A 81 14.12 -19.97 -9.04
N VAL A 82 14.12 -19.27 -7.91
CA VAL A 82 14.71 -19.76 -6.66
C VAL A 82 14.10 -21.10 -6.24
N LEU A 83 12.80 -21.30 -6.47
CA LEU A 83 12.13 -22.56 -6.16
C LEU A 83 12.44 -23.67 -7.18
N ALA A 84 12.88 -23.32 -8.38
CA ALA A 84 13.12 -24.24 -9.48
C ALA A 84 14.59 -24.58 -9.71
N ASP A 85 15.52 -23.74 -9.26
CA ASP A 85 16.96 -23.90 -9.49
C ASP A 85 17.62 -24.58 -8.30
N TYR A 86 17.93 -25.86 -8.45
CA TYR A 86 18.65 -26.64 -7.44
C TYR A 86 19.55 -27.69 -8.05
N ASP A 87 20.60 -28.02 -7.31
CA ASP A 87 21.56 -29.08 -7.63
C ASP A 87 21.79 -29.90 -6.36
N SER A 88 21.62 -31.22 -6.47
CA SER A 88 21.84 -32.18 -5.37
C SER A 88 23.22 -32.05 -4.70
N LYS A 89 24.21 -31.48 -5.38
CA LYS A 89 25.57 -31.26 -4.88
C LYS A 89 25.74 -29.96 -4.10
N SER A 90 24.76 -29.02 -4.15
CA SER A 90 24.84 -27.70 -3.55
C SER A 90 23.52 -27.25 -2.90
N LEU A 91 22.86 -28.16 -2.22
CA LEU A 91 21.53 -27.92 -1.63
C LEU A 91 21.51 -26.87 -0.52
N ASP A 92 22.61 -26.64 0.19
CA ASP A 92 22.65 -25.60 1.23
C ASP A 92 22.38 -24.22 0.68
N THR A 93 22.92 -23.89 -0.48
CA THR A 93 22.65 -22.63 -1.17
C THR A 93 21.19 -22.52 -1.57
N TYR A 94 20.59 -23.59 -2.09
CA TYR A 94 19.18 -23.65 -2.46
C TYR A 94 18.27 -23.42 -1.25
N PHE A 95 18.47 -24.21 -0.16
CA PHE A 95 17.65 -24.07 1.05
C PHE A 95 17.75 -22.68 1.67
N GLY A 96 18.96 -22.12 1.72
CA GLY A 96 19.18 -20.76 2.20
C GLY A 96 18.44 -19.72 1.36
N ALA A 97 18.52 -19.82 0.04
CA ALA A 97 17.84 -18.88 -0.87
C ALA A 97 16.31 -18.95 -0.77
N VAL A 98 15.75 -20.17 -0.65
CA VAL A 98 14.31 -20.35 -0.45
C VAL A 98 13.86 -19.72 0.87
N LEU A 99 14.57 -19.98 1.96
CA LEU A 99 14.23 -19.45 3.28
C LEU A 99 14.39 -17.92 3.37
N ASP A 100 15.34 -17.34 2.65
CA ASP A 100 15.54 -15.90 2.62
C ASP A 100 14.36 -15.16 1.99
N GLY A 101 13.72 -15.75 0.98
CA GLY A 101 12.53 -15.18 0.33
C GLY A 101 11.20 -15.61 0.95
N ALA A 102 11.22 -16.46 1.99
CA ALA A 102 10.04 -17.04 2.62
C ALA A 102 9.68 -16.35 3.95
N THR A 103 8.40 -16.30 4.25
CA THR A 103 7.86 -15.85 5.54
C THR A 103 6.66 -16.70 5.96
N GLY A 104 6.12 -16.46 7.13
CA GLY A 104 4.86 -17.03 7.62
C GLY A 104 4.81 -18.56 7.56
N ASP A 105 3.72 -19.07 6.99
CA ASP A 105 3.45 -20.52 6.95
C ASP A 105 4.37 -21.23 5.96
N TRP A 106 4.69 -20.60 4.84
CA TRP A 106 5.60 -21.19 3.84
C TRP A 106 6.99 -21.44 4.43
N LYS A 107 7.54 -20.48 5.16
CA LYS A 107 8.83 -20.64 5.81
C LYS A 107 8.84 -21.82 6.76
N LYS A 108 7.84 -21.91 7.65
CA LYS A 108 7.71 -23.02 8.61
C LYS A 108 7.56 -24.37 7.93
N GLN A 109 6.72 -24.44 6.90
CA GLN A 109 6.50 -25.65 6.13
C GLN A 109 7.79 -26.12 5.45
N PHE A 110 8.48 -25.19 4.79
CA PHE A 110 9.72 -25.51 4.10
C PHE A 110 10.83 -25.95 5.08
N GLU A 111 10.97 -25.27 6.22
CA GLU A 111 11.90 -25.68 7.29
C GLU A 111 11.60 -27.09 7.79
N SER A 112 10.33 -27.42 8.02
CA SER A 112 9.94 -28.74 8.55
C SER A 112 10.15 -29.88 7.58
N THR A 113 10.08 -29.63 6.26
CA THR A 113 10.24 -30.65 5.21
C THR A 113 11.63 -30.66 4.58
N SER A 114 12.48 -29.71 4.94
CA SER A 114 13.79 -29.53 4.30
C SER A 114 14.71 -30.76 4.39
N ALA A 115 14.69 -31.48 5.50
CA ALA A 115 15.53 -32.68 5.67
C ALA A 115 15.11 -33.79 4.70
N GLU A 116 13.80 -34.10 4.63
CA GLU A 116 13.29 -35.13 3.73
C GLU A 116 13.51 -34.74 2.26
N LEU A 117 13.30 -33.46 1.94
CA LEU A 117 13.53 -32.95 0.59
C LEU A 117 15.02 -33.06 0.20
N ARG A 118 15.92 -32.74 1.12
CA ARG A 118 17.37 -32.88 0.93
C ARG A 118 17.74 -34.33 0.60
N ASP A 119 17.25 -35.26 1.41
CA ASP A 119 17.53 -36.69 1.23
C ASP A 119 17.00 -37.18 -0.13
N ALA A 120 15.79 -36.82 -0.49
CA ALA A 120 15.20 -37.21 -1.75
C ALA A 120 15.98 -36.66 -2.96
N LEU A 121 16.35 -35.37 -2.92
CA LEU A 121 17.10 -34.71 -4.00
C LEU A 121 18.53 -35.29 -4.12
N THR A 122 19.17 -35.60 -3.00
CA THR A 122 20.52 -36.20 -2.97
C THR A 122 20.49 -37.63 -3.50
N GLN A 123 19.56 -38.47 -3.01
CA GLN A 123 19.43 -39.85 -3.47
C GLN A 123 19.05 -39.96 -4.95
N GLY A 124 18.20 -39.02 -5.43
CA GLY A 124 17.82 -38.96 -6.84
C GLY A 124 18.87 -38.33 -7.75
N GLU A 125 19.95 -37.77 -7.20
CA GLU A 125 20.92 -36.95 -7.94
C GLU A 125 20.25 -35.90 -8.81
N VAL A 126 19.26 -35.21 -8.23
CA VAL A 126 18.38 -34.32 -8.97
C VAL A 126 19.05 -32.96 -9.21
N VAL A 127 19.05 -32.53 -10.46
CA VAL A 127 19.44 -31.17 -10.86
C VAL A 127 18.29 -30.58 -11.66
N SER A 128 17.84 -29.40 -11.25
CA SER A 128 16.83 -28.63 -11.93
C SER A 128 17.34 -27.24 -12.26
N LYS A 129 16.99 -26.73 -13.43
CA LYS A 129 17.32 -25.40 -13.92
C LYS A 129 16.11 -24.74 -14.54
N SER A 130 15.84 -23.52 -14.15
CA SER A 130 14.83 -22.69 -14.81
C SER A 130 15.32 -22.26 -16.19
N THR A 131 14.44 -22.27 -17.17
CA THR A 131 14.73 -21.88 -18.55
C THR A 131 13.97 -20.64 -18.97
N ASP A 132 12.75 -20.46 -18.48
CA ASP A 132 11.87 -19.34 -18.74
C ASP A 132 10.99 -19.11 -17.52
N THR A 133 10.64 -17.87 -17.25
CA THR A 133 9.76 -17.51 -16.13
C THR A 133 8.74 -16.48 -16.59
N GLN A 134 7.47 -16.83 -16.45
CA GLN A 134 6.35 -15.95 -16.72
C GLN A 134 5.58 -15.73 -15.43
N CYS A 135 5.24 -14.48 -15.13
CA CYS A 135 4.51 -14.16 -13.92
C CYS A 135 3.56 -12.99 -14.12
N ALA A 136 2.40 -13.13 -13.51
CA ALA A 136 1.36 -12.13 -13.50
C ALA A 136 0.84 -11.93 -12.08
N LEU A 137 0.60 -10.69 -11.71
CA LEU A 137 -0.13 -10.38 -10.49
C LEU A 137 -1.61 -10.74 -10.71
N ARG A 138 -2.18 -11.48 -9.77
CA ARG A 138 -3.60 -11.81 -9.75
C ARG A 138 -4.40 -10.76 -8.99
N THR A 139 -3.94 -10.42 -7.79
CA THR A 139 -4.50 -9.39 -6.93
C THR A 139 -3.37 -8.81 -6.07
N GLY A 140 -3.55 -7.60 -5.54
CA GLY A 140 -2.59 -7.04 -4.60
C GLY A 140 -2.95 -5.65 -4.15
N ASP A 141 -2.55 -5.35 -2.91
CA ASP A 141 -2.56 -4.03 -2.30
C ASP A 141 -1.15 -3.69 -1.80
N GLU A 142 -1.03 -2.71 -0.91
CA GLU A 142 0.27 -2.27 -0.36
C GLU A 142 0.88 -3.25 0.64
N THR A 143 0.10 -4.21 1.17
CA THR A 143 0.47 -5.12 2.25
C THR A 143 0.56 -6.57 1.84
N ALA A 144 -0.31 -7.00 0.92
CA ALA A 144 -0.44 -8.38 0.48
C ALA A 144 -0.71 -8.48 -1.02
N ALA A 145 -0.25 -9.55 -1.64
CA ALA A 145 -0.45 -9.79 -3.06
C ALA A 145 -0.51 -11.29 -3.39
N GLU A 146 -1.18 -11.62 -4.50
CA GLU A 146 -1.12 -12.95 -5.09
C GLU A 146 -0.59 -12.85 -6.53
N ALA A 147 0.36 -13.71 -6.86
CA ALA A 147 0.95 -13.81 -8.19
C ALA A 147 0.89 -15.25 -8.71
N ILE A 148 0.60 -15.38 -9.98
CA ILE A 148 0.74 -16.65 -10.71
C ILE A 148 2.12 -16.66 -11.35
N VAL A 149 2.86 -17.74 -11.13
CA VAL A 149 4.21 -17.93 -11.69
C VAL A 149 4.23 -19.25 -12.44
N VAL A 150 4.70 -19.20 -13.68
CA VAL A 150 4.91 -20.36 -14.53
C VAL A 150 6.38 -20.39 -14.93
N ILE A 151 7.04 -21.51 -14.69
CA ILE A 151 8.47 -21.65 -14.88
C ILE A 151 8.72 -22.86 -15.79
N GLY A 152 9.32 -22.62 -16.93
CA GLY A 152 9.92 -23.68 -17.72
C GLY A 152 11.17 -24.18 -17.03
N THR A 153 11.36 -25.49 -16.98
CA THR A 153 12.52 -26.12 -16.33
C THR A 153 13.15 -27.18 -17.20
N THR A 154 14.40 -27.47 -16.91
CA THR A 154 15.03 -28.75 -17.32
C THR A 154 15.43 -29.51 -16.08
N ILE A 155 15.07 -30.79 -16.00
CA ILE A 155 15.33 -31.65 -14.85
C ILE A 155 16.15 -32.85 -15.31
N SER A 156 17.24 -33.15 -14.60
CA SER A 156 18.01 -34.38 -14.76
C SER A 156 18.13 -35.10 -13.42
N SER A 157 18.12 -36.43 -13.43
CA SER A 157 18.18 -37.26 -12.23
C SER A 157 18.63 -38.67 -12.60
N LEU A 158 18.79 -39.53 -11.63
CA LEU A 158 18.96 -40.98 -11.84
C LEU A 158 17.81 -41.55 -12.68
N GLY A 159 16.58 -41.13 -12.42
CA GLY A 159 15.38 -41.59 -13.16
C GLY A 159 15.34 -41.13 -14.61
N THR A 160 16.07 -40.09 -14.98
CA THR A 160 16.23 -39.63 -16.37
C THR A 160 17.54 -40.08 -17.01
N GLU A 161 18.27 -40.98 -16.35
CA GLU A 161 19.62 -41.38 -16.77
C GLU A 161 20.58 -40.18 -16.92
N HIS A 162 20.45 -39.18 -16.03
CA HIS A 162 21.14 -37.88 -16.09
C HIS A 162 20.90 -37.08 -17.38
N LYS A 163 19.91 -37.44 -18.18
CA LYS A 163 19.53 -36.69 -19.41
C LYS A 163 18.58 -35.58 -19.00
N ALA A 164 18.87 -34.36 -19.40
CA ALA A 164 18.00 -33.22 -19.17
C ALA A 164 16.64 -33.44 -19.91
N LYS A 165 15.56 -33.36 -19.17
CA LYS A 165 14.19 -33.43 -19.66
C LYS A 165 13.49 -32.11 -19.42
N PRO A 166 12.73 -31.59 -20.39
CA PRO A 166 11.93 -30.40 -20.17
C PRO A 166 10.81 -30.67 -19.16
N GLY A 167 10.54 -29.70 -18.33
CA GLY A 167 9.46 -29.69 -17.35
C GLY A 167 8.84 -28.30 -17.24
N GLN A 168 7.77 -28.21 -16.49
CA GLN A 168 7.11 -26.95 -16.17
C GLN A 168 6.57 -26.99 -14.75
N LEU A 169 6.80 -25.91 -14.03
CA LEU A 169 6.19 -25.65 -12.73
C LEU A 169 5.19 -24.51 -12.87
N SER A 170 4.03 -24.67 -12.26
CA SER A 170 3.02 -23.60 -12.15
C SER A 170 2.60 -23.47 -10.72
N MET A 171 2.60 -22.26 -10.18
CA MET A 171 2.28 -22.00 -8.79
C MET A 171 1.59 -20.66 -8.60
N VAL A 172 0.85 -20.56 -7.52
CA VAL A 172 0.31 -19.31 -6.99
C VAL A 172 1.10 -18.99 -5.73
N LEU A 173 1.75 -17.83 -5.75
CA LEU A 173 2.49 -17.29 -4.62
C LEU A 173 1.63 -16.24 -3.92
N SER A 174 1.36 -16.43 -2.63
CA SER A 174 0.83 -15.36 -1.78
C SER A 174 2.01 -14.66 -1.12
N LEU A 175 2.08 -13.35 -1.31
CA LEU A 175 3.16 -12.51 -0.82
C LEU A 175 2.65 -11.56 0.26
N ARG A 176 3.51 -11.23 1.20
CA ARG A 176 3.31 -10.20 2.21
C ARG A 176 4.44 -9.18 2.16
N ASN A 177 4.09 -7.93 2.34
CA ASN A 177 5.05 -6.85 2.48
C ASN A 177 5.46 -6.73 3.95
N ASP A 178 6.69 -7.08 4.25
CA ASP A 178 7.32 -6.90 5.56
C ASP A 178 8.30 -5.72 5.46
N ASP A 179 7.88 -4.54 5.91
CA ASP A 179 8.67 -3.30 5.93
C ASP A 179 9.33 -2.94 4.58
N GLY A 180 8.57 -3.06 3.50
CA GLY A 180 9.03 -2.77 2.14
C GLY A 180 9.69 -3.95 1.42
N ARG A 181 9.83 -5.09 2.06
CA ARG A 181 10.33 -6.34 1.48
C ARG A 181 9.18 -7.31 1.23
N TRP A 182 8.94 -7.62 -0.02
CA TRP A 182 7.93 -8.60 -0.41
C TRP A 182 8.47 -10.02 -0.25
N LEU A 183 7.87 -10.79 0.65
CA LEU A 183 8.24 -12.17 0.98
C LEU A 183 7.08 -13.12 0.68
N VAL A 184 7.39 -14.35 0.32
CA VAL A 184 6.38 -15.38 0.02
C VAL A 184 5.91 -16.03 1.33
N GLU A 185 4.61 -15.93 1.59
CA GLU A 185 3.94 -16.48 2.78
C GLU A 185 3.29 -17.83 2.51
N LYS A 186 2.84 -18.08 1.26
CA LYS A 186 2.24 -19.36 0.84
C LYS A 186 2.61 -19.69 -0.59
N VAL A 187 2.79 -20.96 -0.85
CA VAL A 187 3.00 -21.54 -2.19
C VAL A 187 1.92 -22.57 -2.43
N ASN A 188 1.09 -22.37 -3.44
CA ASN A 188 0.01 -23.29 -3.80
C ASN A 188 0.14 -23.76 -5.24
N SER A 189 -0.21 -25.01 -5.51
CA SER A 189 -0.37 -25.47 -6.88
C SER A 189 -1.70 -24.94 -7.43
N PRO A 190 -1.74 -24.37 -8.64
CA PRO A 190 -2.98 -23.91 -9.26
C PRO A 190 -3.87 -25.05 -9.76
N LEU A 191 -3.32 -26.25 -9.86
CA LEU A 191 -4.07 -27.42 -10.29
C LEU A 191 -4.65 -28.13 -9.07
N PRO A 192 -5.95 -28.51 -9.11
CA PRO A 192 -6.48 -29.40 -8.09
C PRO A 192 -5.66 -30.72 -8.15
N ALA A 193 -5.35 -31.26 -6.99
CA ALA A 193 -4.72 -32.58 -6.92
C ALA A 193 -5.59 -33.57 -7.70
N VAL A 194 -5.09 -34.07 -8.82
CA VAL A 194 -5.77 -35.14 -9.56
C VAL A 194 -5.68 -36.36 -8.64
N PRO A 195 -6.81 -36.94 -8.24
CA PRO A 195 -6.75 -38.17 -7.45
C PRO A 195 -6.00 -39.22 -8.27
N ALA A 196 -4.99 -39.83 -7.64
CA ALA A 196 -4.26 -40.94 -8.24
C ALA A 196 -5.28 -42.06 -8.53
N GLN A 197 -5.39 -42.45 -9.80
CA GLN A 197 -6.18 -43.58 -10.24
C GLN A 197 -5.40 -44.87 -10.03
#